data_0e4522f8501175a36f84b56f0c65a37e
#
_entry.id   0e4522f8501175a36f84b56f0c65a37e
#
_cell.length_a   1.000
_cell.length_b   1.000
_cell.length_c   1.000
_cell.angle_alpha   90.00
_cell.angle_beta   90.00
_cell.angle_gamma   90.00
#
_symmetry.space_group_name_H-M   'P 1'
#
loop_
_entity.id
_entity.type
_entity.pdbx_description
1 polymer ?
#
loop_
_entity_poly.entity_id
_entity_poly.type
_entity_poly.pdbx_seq_one_letter_code
_entity_poly.pdbx_strand_id
1 'polypeptide(L)'
;MDGMDVSKYSAASFNYTDVGATKGPFPAGYHYVERSRVVGSGLDDFVAAADALMRWDMHRGAGLKIHSSEDSAVPDAVVVLTLGPIRIPCKVVYVIDEANRQGFAYGTLDGHPESGEELFHVDYSPTDGTVTAHITAFSSPGRWYTRLGGPVGRRVQALFTDRYLTALAKACRSPR
;
A
#
# COMPACT_ATOMS: atom_id res chain seq x y z
N MET A 1 -18.51 16.45 -11.27
CA MET A 1 -17.14 16.02 -10.89
C MET A 1 -17.10 15.97 -9.37
N ASP A 2 -17.44 14.83 -8.78
CA ASP A 2 -17.36 14.66 -7.32
C ASP A 2 -15.88 14.47 -6.94
N GLY A 3 -15.18 15.59 -6.73
CA GLY A 3 -13.91 15.58 -6.06
C GLY A 3 -14.13 15.19 -4.60
N MET A 4 -13.79 13.95 -4.22
CA MET A 4 -13.83 13.55 -2.82
C MET A 4 -12.90 14.47 -2.03
N ASP A 5 -13.45 15.20 -1.07
CA ASP A 5 -12.65 16.03 -0.18
C ASP A 5 -11.92 15.15 0.83
N VAL A 6 -10.61 14.97 0.63
CA VAL A 6 -9.75 14.21 1.54
C VAL A 6 -9.37 14.99 2.79
N SER A 7 -9.59 16.32 2.80
CA SER A 7 -9.25 17.20 3.94
C SER A 7 -9.95 16.80 5.24
N LYS A 8 -11.15 16.22 5.13
CA LYS A 8 -11.90 15.71 6.30
C LYS A 8 -11.18 14.60 7.08
N TYR A 9 -10.20 13.92 6.44
CA TYR A 9 -9.38 12.88 7.07
C TYR A 9 -8.05 13.41 7.59
N SER A 10 -7.69 14.68 7.35
CA SER A 10 -6.40 15.25 7.80
C SER A 10 -6.24 15.18 9.31
N ALA A 11 -7.32 15.42 10.06
CA ALA A 11 -7.36 15.32 11.50
C ALA A 11 -7.77 13.92 12.03
N ALA A 12 -8.03 12.96 11.13
CA ALA A 12 -8.43 11.62 11.53
C ALA A 12 -7.28 10.87 12.20
N SER A 13 -7.59 10.12 13.24
CA SER A 13 -6.66 9.26 13.95
C SER A 13 -6.55 7.90 13.27
N PHE A 14 -5.40 7.25 13.47
CA PHE A 14 -5.30 5.83 13.15
C PHE A 14 -6.28 5.03 14.01
N ASN A 15 -6.90 4.01 13.43
CA ASN A 15 -7.87 3.16 14.12
C ASN A 15 -7.23 1.89 14.75
N TYR A 16 -5.91 1.87 14.89
CA TYR A 16 -5.09 0.83 15.53
C TYR A 16 -3.99 1.48 16.37
N THR A 17 -3.34 0.71 17.28
CA THR A 17 -2.40 1.24 18.27
C THR A 17 -0.93 1.09 17.88
N ASP A 18 -0.60 0.07 17.08
CA ASP A 18 0.78 -0.33 16.81
C ASP A 18 1.34 0.38 15.57
N VAL A 19 1.23 1.72 15.57
CA VAL A 19 1.63 2.56 14.43
C VAL A 19 3.15 2.47 14.21
N GLY A 20 3.55 2.16 12.97
CA GLY A 20 4.95 1.98 12.59
C GLY A 20 5.48 0.56 12.81
N ALA A 21 4.67 -0.39 13.25
CA ALA A 21 5.11 -1.74 13.57
C ALA A 21 5.47 -2.59 12.33
N THR A 22 5.16 -2.14 11.12
CA THR A 22 5.69 -2.78 9.90
C THR A 22 7.21 -2.65 9.75
N LYS A 23 7.88 -1.80 10.56
CA LYS A 23 9.36 -1.69 10.61
C LYS A 23 10.04 -2.78 11.46
N GLY A 24 9.31 -3.44 12.33
CA GLY A 24 9.89 -4.30 13.36
C GLY A 24 9.12 -5.60 13.57
N PRO A 25 9.29 -6.22 14.73
CA PRO A 25 8.52 -7.41 15.02
C PRO A 25 7.02 -7.09 15.05
N PHE A 26 6.24 -7.91 14.35
CA PHE A 26 4.80 -7.68 14.26
C PHE A 26 4.10 -7.84 15.60
N PRO A 27 3.13 -6.97 15.91
CA PRO A 27 2.36 -7.06 17.14
C PRO A 27 1.48 -8.31 17.15
N ALA A 28 1.34 -8.96 18.31
CA ALA A 28 0.48 -10.14 18.44
C ALA A 28 -1.00 -9.80 18.21
N GLY A 29 -1.77 -10.78 17.75
CA GLY A 29 -3.23 -10.66 17.62
C GLY A 29 -3.75 -10.14 16.28
N TYR A 30 -2.86 -9.88 15.33
CA TYR A 30 -3.21 -9.48 13.96
C TYR A 30 -3.08 -10.65 12.97
N HIS A 31 -3.75 -10.53 11.84
CA HIS A 31 -3.48 -11.34 10.67
C HIS A 31 -2.32 -10.71 9.87
N TYR A 32 -1.41 -11.55 9.37
CA TYR A 32 -0.22 -11.11 8.66
C TYR A 32 -0.28 -11.50 7.19
N VAL A 33 0.22 -10.59 6.36
CA VAL A 33 0.46 -10.84 4.93
C VAL A 33 1.90 -10.47 4.63
N GLU A 34 2.62 -11.35 3.97
CA GLU A 34 3.93 -11.09 3.41
C GLU A 34 3.98 -11.69 2.01
N ARG A 35 4.28 -10.87 1.01
CA ARG A 35 4.40 -11.26 -0.39
C ARG A 35 5.53 -10.50 -1.06
N SER A 36 6.25 -11.20 -1.92
CA SER A 36 7.27 -10.60 -2.75
C SER A 36 7.22 -11.17 -4.16
N ARG A 37 7.68 -10.39 -5.13
CA ARG A 37 7.77 -10.78 -6.54
C ARG A 37 8.89 -10.02 -7.22
N VAL A 38 9.70 -10.70 -8.03
CA VAL A 38 10.58 -10.05 -8.99
C VAL A 38 9.72 -9.36 -10.05
N VAL A 39 9.88 -8.04 -10.18
CA VAL A 39 9.06 -7.20 -11.08
C VAL A 39 9.85 -6.67 -12.26
N GLY A 40 11.18 -6.65 -12.19
CA GLY A 40 12.05 -6.16 -13.23
C GLY A 40 13.53 -6.45 -12.98
N SER A 41 14.39 -5.81 -13.77
CA SER A 41 15.85 -5.89 -13.63
C SER A 41 16.52 -4.60 -14.10
N GLY A 42 17.61 -4.22 -13.40
CA GLY A 42 18.37 -3.01 -13.68
C GLY A 42 17.81 -1.76 -13.00
N LEU A 43 18.61 -0.70 -12.99
CA LEU A 43 18.27 0.56 -12.32
C LEU A 43 17.04 1.25 -12.95
N ASP A 44 16.87 1.15 -14.26
CA ASP A 44 15.73 1.79 -14.94
C ASP A 44 14.41 1.18 -14.49
N ASP A 45 14.35 -0.15 -14.33
CA ASP A 45 13.18 -0.83 -13.79
C ASP A 45 12.95 -0.51 -12.31
N PHE A 46 14.03 -0.39 -11.52
CA PHE A 46 13.91 0.03 -10.12
C PHE A 46 13.29 1.43 -10.02
N VAL A 47 13.82 2.39 -10.78
CA VAL A 47 13.27 3.76 -10.78
C VAL A 47 11.82 3.77 -11.25
N ALA A 48 11.48 3.02 -12.31
CA ALA A 48 10.11 2.95 -12.81
C ALA A 48 9.14 2.34 -11.79
N ALA A 49 9.54 1.26 -11.12
CA ALA A 49 8.73 0.62 -10.09
C ALA A 49 8.57 1.52 -8.85
N ALA A 50 9.65 2.18 -8.41
CA ALA A 50 9.63 3.11 -7.29
C ALA A 50 8.72 4.31 -7.59
N ASP A 51 8.85 4.94 -8.76
CA ASP A 51 7.97 6.04 -9.19
C ASP A 51 6.50 5.62 -9.20
N ALA A 52 6.19 4.47 -9.80
CA ALA A 52 4.82 3.96 -9.87
C ALA A 52 4.25 3.64 -8.47
N LEU A 53 5.08 3.17 -7.56
CA LEU A 53 4.71 2.94 -6.17
C LEU A 53 4.43 4.27 -5.46
N MET A 54 5.40 5.18 -5.45
CA MET A 54 5.34 6.44 -4.70
C MET A 54 4.24 7.38 -5.20
N ARG A 55 3.90 7.34 -6.49
CA ARG A 55 2.86 8.18 -7.12
C ARG A 55 1.47 7.53 -7.18
N TRP A 56 1.24 6.47 -6.42
CA TRP A 56 -0.04 5.75 -6.33
C TRP A 56 -0.43 4.98 -7.61
N ASP A 57 0.43 4.89 -8.62
CA ASP A 57 0.10 4.22 -9.89
C ASP A 57 -0.05 2.71 -9.71
N MET A 58 0.64 2.13 -8.75
CA MET A 58 0.41 0.74 -8.32
C MET A 58 -1.06 0.52 -7.94
N HIS A 59 -1.62 1.41 -7.13
CA HIS A 59 -3.01 1.30 -6.67
C HIS A 59 -4.00 1.55 -7.81
N ARG A 60 -3.73 2.57 -8.66
CA ARG A 60 -4.53 2.83 -9.87
C ARG A 60 -4.50 1.64 -10.82
N GLY A 61 -3.34 1.04 -11.03
CA GLY A 61 -3.15 -0.16 -11.86
C GLY A 61 -3.86 -1.40 -11.32
N ALA A 62 -4.11 -1.45 -10.02
CA ALA A 62 -4.92 -2.50 -9.39
C ALA A 62 -6.43 -2.28 -9.53
N GLY A 63 -6.86 -1.16 -10.10
CA GLY A 63 -8.27 -0.84 -10.34
C GLY A 63 -8.94 0.00 -9.25
N LEU A 64 -8.14 0.61 -8.37
CA LEU A 64 -8.64 1.53 -7.35
C LEU A 64 -8.65 2.97 -7.87
N LYS A 65 -9.67 3.74 -7.48
CA LYS A 65 -9.64 5.19 -7.64
C LYS A 65 -8.92 5.80 -6.46
N ILE A 66 -8.07 6.78 -6.72
CA ILE A 66 -7.20 7.41 -5.74
C ILE A 66 -7.58 8.87 -5.57
N HIS A 67 -7.81 9.26 -4.32
CA HIS A 67 -7.95 10.64 -3.89
C HIS A 67 -6.92 10.86 -2.77
N SER A 68 -5.92 11.68 -3.01
CA SER A 68 -4.85 11.94 -2.05
C SER A 68 -4.65 13.43 -1.81
N SER A 69 -4.11 13.77 -0.63
CA SER A 69 -3.74 15.14 -0.30
C SER A 69 -2.47 15.60 -1.02
N GLU A 70 -1.66 14.64 -1.47
CA GLU A 70 -0.37 14.85 -2.11
C GLU A 70 -0.24 13.98 -3.37
N ASP A 71 0.53 14.45 -4.35
CA ASP A 71 0.76 13.74 -5.61
C ASP A 71 1.59 12.45 -5.42
N SER A 72 2.34 12.38 -4.33
CA SER A 72 3.17 11.23 -3.96
C SER A 72 3.04 10.89 -2.49
N ALA A 73 3.46 9.67 -2.12
CA ALA A 73 3.52 9.23 -0.74
C ALA A 73 4.61 9.99 0.01
N VAL A 74 4.21 10.87 0.91
CA VAL A 74 5.06 11.57 1.88
C VAL A 74 4.49 11.35 3.28
N PRO A 75 5.27 11.48 4.36
CA PRO A 75 4.74 11.32 5.71
C PRO A 75 3.51 12.20 5.93
N ASP A 76 2.51 11.64 6.62
CA ASP A 76 1.20 12.27 6.90
C ASP A 76 0.29 12.52 5.69
N ALA A 77 0.71 12.18 4.46
CA ALA A 77 -0.19 12.25 3.31
C ALA A 77 -1.41 11.35 3.53
N VAL A 78 -2.59 11.94 3.34
CA VAL A 78 -3.86 11.20 3.40
C VAL A 78 -4.20 10.68 2.01
N VAL A 79 -4.57 9.42 1.92
CA VAL A 79 -5.08 8.80 0.70
C VAL A 79 -6.37 8.05 0.99
N VAL A 80 -7.38 8.28 0.15
CA VAL A 80 -8.63 7.52 0.17
C VAL A 80 -8.71 6.69 -1.10
N LEU A 81 -8.56 5.39 -0.94
CA LEU A 81 -8.76 4.43 -2.01
C LEU A 81 -10.25 4.15 -2.13
N THR A 82 -10.73 3.99 -3.36
CA THR A 82 -12.16 3.71 -3.60
C THR A 82 -12.33 2.51 -4.50
N LEU A 83 -13.12 1.54 -4.04
CA LEU A 83 -13.53 0.37 -4.79
C LEU A 83 -15.06 0.31 -4.84
N GLY A 84 -15.66 0.71 -5.96
CA GLY A 84 -17.11 0.88 -6.04
C GLY A 84 -17.62 1.83 -4.95
N PRO A 85 -18.56 1.41 -4.09
CA PRO A 85 -19.06 2.24 -3.00
C PRO A 85 -18.16 2.25 -1.75
N ILE A 86 -17.13 1.40 -1.69
CA ILE A 86 -16.27 1.23 -0.52
C ILE A 86 -15.20 2.31 -0.52
N ARG A 87 -15.07 3.02 0.60
CA ARG A 87 -14.01 3.99 0.88
C ARG A 87 -13.02 3.40 1.85
N ILE A 88 -11.75 3.57 1.55
CA ILE A 88 -10.62 2.95 2.25
C ILE A 88 -9.65 4.09 2.64
N PRO A 89 -9.94 4.84 3.72
CA PRO A 89 -9.09 5.95 4.14
C PRO A 89 -7.84 5.47 4.85
N CYS A 90 -6.68 5.95 4.40
CA CYS A 90 -5.37 5.66 4.95
C CYS A 90 -4.55 6.95 5.11
N LYS A 91 -3.52 6.89 5.93
CA LYS A 91 -2.52 7.95 6.09
C LYS A 91 -1.13 7.34 6.05
N VAL A 92 -0.20 7.99 5.34
CA VAL A 92 1.19 7.53 5.28
C VAL A 92 1.83 7.69 6.67
N VAL A 93 2.39 6.59 7.17
CA VAL A 93 3.05 6.53 8.48
C VAL A 93 4.52 6.90 8.35
N TYR A 94 5.19 6.35 7.33
CA TYR A 94 6.59 6.65 7.01
C TYR A 94 6.91 6.33 5.55
N VAL A 95 8.03 6.87 5.10
CA VAL A 95 8.59 6.64 3.77
C VAL A 95 9.98 6.01 3.92
N ILE A 96 10.35 5.15 3.00
CA ILE A 96 11.69 4.60 2.81
C ILE A 96 12.27 5.26 1.57
N ASP A 97 13.40 5.95 1.72
CA ASP A 97 14.13 6.60 0.63
C ASP A 97 15.61 6.29 0.76
N GLU A 98 15.98 5.08 0.34
CA GLU A 98 17.34 4.55 0.37
C GLU A 98 17.83 4.34 -1.07
N ALA A 99 19.13 4.29 -1.28
CA ALA A 99 19.74 4.14 -2.61
C ALA A 99 19.22 2.91 -3.39
N ASN A 100 18.96 1.81 -2.68
CA ASN A 100 18.54 0.53 -3.27
C ASN A 100 17.20 0.03 -2.75
N ARG A 101 16.46 0.88 -2.02
CA ARG A 101 15.14 0.55 -1.48
C ARG A 101 14.29 1.81 -1.40
N GLN A 102 13.12 1.78 -2.00
CA GLN A 102 12.14 2.87 -1.92
C GLN A 102 10.75 2.33 -1.65
N GLY A 103 9.97 3.07 -0.86
CA GLY A 103 8.62 2.67 -0.52
C GLY A 103 8.00 3.50 0.60
N PHE A 104 6.86 3.05 1.07
CA PHE A 104 6.14 3.68 2.19
C PHE A 104 5.26 2.67 2.91
N ALA A 105 4.91 3.01 4.16
CA ALA A 105 3.82 2.36 4.87
C ALA A 105 2.67 3.33 5.07
N TYR A 106 1.44 2.85 4.90
CA TYR A 106 0.26 3.57 5.34
C TYR A 106 -0.52 2.79 6.40
N GLY A 107 -1.15 3.52 7.30
CA GLY A 107 -2.05 2.97 8.32
C GLY A 107 -3.50 3.33 8.05
N THR A 108 -4.39 2.50 8.53
CA THR A 108 -5.83 2.67 8.39
C THR A 108 -6.36 3.76 9.32
N LEU A 109 -7.29 4.57 8.80
CA LEU A 109 -7.97 5.63 9.55
C LEU A 109 -9.40 5.20 9.94
N ASP A 110 -10.05 5.98 10.78
CA ASP A 110 -11.46 5.79 11.10
C ASP A 110 -12.32 5.75 9.84
N GLY A 111 -13.21 4.75 9.76
CA GLY A 111 -14.02 4.48 8.57
C GLY A 111 -13.39 3.48 7.59
N HIS A 112 -12.14 3.04 7.81
CA HIS A 112 -11.55 1.96 7.06
C HIS A 112 -12.19 0.61 7.43
N PRO A 113 -12.40 -0.30 6.45
CA PRO A 113 -12.94 -1.64 6.71
C PRO A 113 -12.12 -2.51 7.64
N GLU A 114 -10.82 -2.34 7.66
CA GLU A 114 -9.86 -3.05 8.50
C GLU A 114 -9.13 -2.10 9.45
N SER A 115 -8.36 -2.67 10.36
CA SER A 115 -7.53 -1.95 11.32
C SER A 115 -6.11 -2.49 11.25
N GLY A 116 -5.15 -1.69 10.80
CA GLY A 116 -3.75 -2.11 10.69
C GLY A 116 -2.91 -1.25 9.76
N GLU A 117 -1.78 -1.80 9.35
CA GLU A 117 -0.75 -1.10 8.58
C GLU A 117 -0.24 -1.99 7.45
N GLU A 118 0.08 -1.38 6.33
CA GLU A 118 0.62 -2.05 5.15
C GLU A 118 1.84 -1.29 4.62
N LEU A 119 2.95 -2.02 4.49
CA LEU A 119 4.21 -1.56 3.93
C LEU A 119 4.36 -2.07 2.50
N PHE A 120 4.70 -1.18 1.61
CA PHE A 120 5.08 -1.45 0.23
C PHE A 120 6.49 -0.92 0.00
N HIS A 121 7.37 -1.74 -0.56
CA HIS A 121 8.67 -1.26 -1.01
C HIS A 121 9.19 -2.05 -2.21
N VAL A 122 10.09 -1.41 -2.94
CA VAL A 122 10.82 -2.02 -4.05
C VAL A 122 12.30 -2.01 -3.69
N ASP A 123 12.95 -3.15 -3.84
CA ASP A 123 14.37 -3.35 -3.61
C ASP A 123 15.10 -3.57 -4.94
N TYR A 124 16.26 -2.97 -5.08
CA TYR A 124 17.23 -3.23 -6.14
C TYR A 124 18.44 -3.98 -5.57
N SER A 125 18.79 -5.09 -6.20
CA SER A 125 20.01 -5.85 -5.86
C SER A 125 21.16 -5.45 -6.78
N PRO A 126 22.18 -4.72 -6.30
CA PRO A 126 23.33 -4.36 -7.13
C PRO A 126 24.16 -5.57 -7.59
N THR A 127 24.03 -6.72 -6.91
CA THR A 127 24.81 -7.93 -7.18
C THR A 127 24.38 -8.63 -8.46
N ASP A 128 23.06 -8.70 -8.71
CA ASP A 128 22.48 -9.41 -9.86
C ASP A 128 21.51 -8.57 -10.68
N GLY A 129 21.31 -7.31 -10.29
CA GLY A 129 20.42 -6.39 -10.97
C GLY A 129 18.92 -6.65 -10.74
N THR A 130 18.55 -7.58 -9.87
CA THR A 130 17.15 -7.93 -9.64
C THR A 130 16.38 -6.80 -8.97
N VAL A 131 15.16 -6.53 -9.44
CA VAL A 131 14.21 -5.61 -8.84
C VAL A 131 13.06 -6.41 -8.24
N THR A 132 12.88 -6.33 -6.91
CA THR A 132 11.86 -7.08 -6.19
C THR A 132 10.90 -6.14 -5.48
N ALA A 133 9.61 -6.33 -5.70
CA ALA A 133 8.55 -5.64 -4.95
C ALA A 133 8.12 -6.49 -3.75
N HIS A 134 7.90 -5.83 -2.62
CA HIS A 134 7.50 -6.43 -1.36
C HIS A 134 6.24 -5.76 -0.83
N ILE A 135 5.34 -6.56 -0.29
CA ILE A 135 4.15 -6.12 0.43
C ILE A 135 4.09 -6.86 1.76
N THR A 136 4.03 -6.10 2.82
CA THR A 136 3.97 -6.63 4.18
C THR A 136 2.86 -5.91 4.94
N ALA A 137 1.94 -6.63 5.55
CA ALA A 137 0.83 -6.04 6.28
C ALA A 137 0.50 -6.80 7.54
N PHE A 138 -0.01 -6.08 8.52
CA PHE A 138 -0.75 -6.64 9.63
C PHE A 138 -2.12 -5.96 9.74
N SER A 139 -3.16 -6.74 9.92
CA SER A 139 -4.51 -6.21 10.07
C SER A 139 -5.39 -7.08 10.97
N SER A 140 -6.37 -6.45 11.56
CA SER A 140 -7.50 -7.09 12.22
C SER A 140 -8.80 -6.66 11.54
N PRO A 141 -9.86 -7.50 11.53
CA PRO A 141 -11.16 -7.11 10.99
C PRO A 141 -11.72 -5.90 11.74
N GLY A 142 -12.10 -4.85 11.00
CA GLY A 142 -12.84 -3.73 11.56
C GLY A 142 -14.25 -4.14 11.98
N ARG A 143 -14.91 -3.30 12.80
CA ARG A 143 -16.19 -3.62 13.46
C ARG A 143 -17.33 -4.10 12.55
N TRP A 144 -17.34 -3.76 11.26
CA TRP A 144 -18.41 -4.19 10.35
C TRP A 144 -18.04 -5.40 9.47
N TYR A 145 -16.75 -5.70 9.34
CA TYR A 145 -16.24 -6.87 8.59
C TYR A 145 -16.50 -8.20 9.29
N THR A 146 -16.76 -8.18 10.59
CA THR A 146 -17.13 -9.39 11.34
C THR A 146 -18.40 -10.07 10.79
N ARG A 147 -19.20 -9.38 10.00
CA ARG A 147 -20.38 -9.94 9.32
C ARG A 147 -20.11 -10.51 7.94
N LEU A 148 -19.03 -10.09 7.27
CA LEU A 148 -18.62 -10.53 5.93
C LEU A 148 -17.21 -11.15 5.93
N GLY A 149 -16.54 -11.17 7.09
CA GLY A 149 -15.16 -11.62 7.27
C GLY A 149 -15.01 -13.13 7.13
N GLY A 150 -13.78 -13.59 7.19
CA GLY A 150 -13.41 -14.99 7.02
C GLY A 150 -12.83 -15.25 5.62
N PRO A 151 -13.19 -16.35 4.94
CA PRO A 151 -12.54 -16.76 3.69
C PRO A 151 -12.65 -15.73 2.57
N VAL A 152 -13.73 -14.93 2.52
CA VAL A 152 -13.97 -13.93 1.46
C VAL A 152 -13.02 -12.75 1.61
N GLY A 153 -12.87 -12.20 2.82
CA GLY A 153 -11.96 -11.08 3.06
C GLY A 153 -10.50 -11.42 2.71
N ARG A 154 -10.04 -12.61 3.11
CA ARG A 154 -8.69 -13.10 2.75
C ARG A 154 -8.48 -13.25 1.25
N ARG A 155 -9.51 -13.71 0.50
CA ARG A 155 -9.43 -13.82 -0.97
C ARG A 155 -9.35 -12.46 -1.63
N VAL A 156 -10.12 -11.48 -1.16
CA VAL A 156 -10.08 -10.10 -1.67
C VAL A 156 -8.71 -9.48 -1.40
N GLN A 157 -8.17 -9.63 -0.19
CA GLN A 157 -6.82 -9.14 0.15
C GLN A 157 -5.74 -9.78 -0.74
N ALA A 158 -5.76 -11.11 -0.93
CA ALA A 158 -4.83 -11.80 -1.81
C ALA A 158 -4.93 -11.33 -3.27
N LEU A 159 -6.16 -11.09 -3.76
CA LEU A 159 -6.38 -10.58 -5.11
C LEU A 159 -5.78 -9.19 -5.30
N PHE A 160 -5.96 -8.28 -4.33
CA PHE A 160 -5.37 -6.93 -4.44
C PHE A 160 -3.85 -6.97 -4.34
N THR A 161 -3.28 -7.78 -3.45
CA THR A 161 -1.83 -8.00 -3.38
C THR A 161 -1.24 -8.44 -4.72
N ASP A 162 -1.87 -9.41 -5.40
CA ASP A 162 -1.45 -9.84 -6.72
C ASP A 162 -1.59 -8.75 -7.79
N ARG A 163 -2.66 -7.95 -7.73
CA ARG A 163 -2.86 -6.83 -8.65
C ARG A 163 -1.81 -5.73 -8.45
N TYR A 164 -1.44 -5.42 -7.21
CA TYR A 164 -0.37 -4.47 -6.89
C TYR A 164 0.96 -4.90 -7.50
N LEU A 165 1.38 -6.15 -7.25
CA LEU A 165 2.61 -6.69 -7.80
C LEU A 165 2.60 -6.73 -9.33
N THR A 166 1.44 -7.02 -9.93
CA THR A 166 1.26 -7.00 -11.38
C THR A 166 1.35 -5.58 -11.94
N ALA A 167 0.81 -4.58 -11.26
CA ALA A 167 0.88 -3.18 -11.68
C ALA A 167 2.33 -2.67 -11.67
N LEU A 168 3.11 -3.01 -10.65
CA LEU A 168 4.53 -2.67 -10.59
C LEU A 168 5.34 -3.35 -11.70
N ALA A 169 5.10 -4.64 -11.96
CA ALA A 169 5.74 -5.35 -13.07
C ALA A 169 5.39 -4.77 -14.46
N LYS A 170 4.20 -4.21 -14.62
CA LYS A 170 3.82 -3.49 -15.85
C LYS A 170 4.56 -2.15 -15.98
N ALA A 171 4.75 -1.43 -14.88
CA ALA A 171 5.48 -0.16 -14.88
C ALA A 171 6.93 -0.35 -15.37
N CYS A 172 7.59 -1.45 -14.99
CA CYS A 172 8.94 -1.79 -15.47
C CYS A 172 9.01 -2.05 -16.98
N ARG A 173 7.92 -2.55 -17.58
CA ARG A 173 7.88 -2.93 -19.02
C ARG A 173 7.40 -1.82 -19.94
N SER A 174 6.93 -0.70 -19.40
CA SER A 174 6.43 0.42 -20.20
C SER A 174 7.61 1.20 -20.78
N PRO A 175 7.69 1.38 -22.13
CA PRO A 175 8.71 2.25 -22.72
C PRO A 175 8.51 3.69 -22.20
N ARG A 176 9.59 4.32 -21.82
CA ARG A 176 9.64 5.75 -21.43
C ARG A 176 9.70 6.65 -22.65
#